data_c29087f586e62d640ae45b9a000e52c8
#
_entry.id   c29087f586e62d640ae45b9a000e52c8
#
_cell.length_a   1.000
_cell.length_b   1.000
_cell.length_c   1.000
_cell.angle_alpha   90.00
_cell.angle_beta   90.00
_cell.angle_gamma   90.00
#
_symmetry.space_group_name_H-M   'P 1'
#
loop_
_entity.id
_entity.type
_entity.pdbx_description
1 polymer ?
#
loop_
_entity_poly.entity_id
_entity_poly.type
_entity_poly.pdbx_seq_one_letter_code
_entity_poly.pdbx_strand_id
1 'polypeptide(L)'
;MNKLLRGVFTALVTPFKSATEDFALDVEAFRTLCKRQIESGVQGLVPCGTTGETPTLTNDEWAELISIAVEEANGHCPVIAGCGTNSTRSTVANVQQAKDLGANAALVVFPYYNKPNPSGHLAHVKAVCSVGLPVVLYHVPGRTGQRLSAELLETLCRVEGVIGLKEATGDVALGLDLCNRLSDTTVSLLSGDDFTFATLMTHGFDGVISVVSNPAPAQTVAWSHDAINNNHEQLTVHRSQLLPVVEFLFQHSNPLPCKA
;
A
#
# COMPACT_ATOMS: atom_id res chain seq x y z
N MET A 1 -1.23 -15.50 -16.26
CA MET A 1 -1.84 -15.87 -14.95
C MET A 1 -2.64 -14.68 -14.46
N ASN A 2 -3.85 -14.90 -13.88
CA ASN A 2 -4.64 -13.78 -13.34
C ASN A 2 -4.02 -13.33 -12.02
N LYS A 3 -3.57 -12.09 -11.98
CA LYS A 3 -3.08 -11.41 -10.78
C LYS A 3 -4.26 -10.80 -10.01
N LEU A 4 -4.22 -10.91 -8.69
CA LEU A 4 -5.36 -10.57 -7.82
C LEU A 4 -5.52 -9.06 -7.59
N LEU A 5 -4.41 -8.31 -7.58
CA LEU A 5 -4.41 -6.89 -7.28
C LEU A 5 -3.98 -6.11 -8.52
N ARG A 6 -4.87 -5.24 -9.05
CA ARG A 6 -4.60 -4.46 -10.25
C ARG A 6 -5.29 -3.09 -10.15
N GLY A 7 -4.61 -2.03 -10.56
CA GLY A 7 -5.15 -0.66 -10.54
C GLY A 7 -4.72 0.16 -9.33
N VAL A 8 -5.59 1.01 -8.82
CA VAL A 8 -5.30 1.97 -7.73
C VAL A 8 -5.82 1.47 -6.40
N PHE A 9 -4.93 1.41 -5.42
CA PHE A 9 -5.24 1.16 -4.02
C PHE A 9 -4.86 2.41 -3.24
N THR A 10 -5.80 2.99 -2.48
CA THR A 10 -5.51 4.22 -1.74
C THR A 10 -4.88 3.92 -0.39
N ALA A 11 -3.64 4.39 -0.19
CA ALA A 11 -3.03 4.45 1.14
C ALA A 11 -3.74 5.54 1.94
N LEU A 12 -4.80 5.17 2.67
CA LEU A 12 -5.68 6.13 3.36
C LEU A 12 -4.93 6.91 4.44
N VAL A 13 -5.17 8.21 4.51
CA VAL A 13 -4.82 9.01 5.69
C VAL A 13 -5.75 8.67 6.85
N THR A 14 -5.30 8.90 8.08
CA THR A 14 -6.13 8.82 9.29
C THR A 14 -6.50 10.24 9.73
N PRO A 15 -7.76 10.66 9.59
CA PRO A 15 -8.21 11.94 10.12
C PRO A 15 -8.27 11.92 11.65
N PHE A 16 -7.79 13.00 12.28
CA PHE A 16 -7.92 13.23 13.70
C PHE A 16 -8.65 14.54 13.96
N LYS A 17 -9.37 14.60 15.05
CA LYS A 17 -9.98 15.82 15.57
C LYS A 17 -8.92 16.79 16.08
N SER A 18 -9.34 18.00 16.46
CA SER A 18 -8.42 19.03 16.95
C SER A 18 -7.79 18.68 18.31
N ALA A 19 -6.75 19.43 18.68
CA ALA A 19 -6.11 19.30 20.00
C ALA A 19 -7.08 19.52 21.18
N THR A 20 -8.15 20.30 20.98
CA THR A 20 -9.20 20.51 22.00
C THR A 20 -10.07 19.27 22.21
N GLU A 21 -10.00 18.28 21.31
CA GLU A 21 -10.69 17.00 21.38
C GLU A 21 -9.69 15.83 21.54
N ASP A 22 -8.54 16.11 22.15
CA ASP A 22 -7.48 15.15 22.48
C ASP A 22 -6.94 14.37 21.27
N PHE A 23 -6.99 14.96 20.07
CA PHE A 23 -6.60 14.30 18.81
C PHE A 23 -7.29 12.95 18.58
N ALA A 24 -8.48 12.76 19.10
CA ALA A 24 -9.26 11.53 18.88
C ALA A 24 -9.49 11.30 17.39
N LEU A 25 -9.73 10.06 16.99
CA LEU A 25 -10.08 9.73 15.62
C LEU A 25 -11.32 10.51 15.16
N ASP A 26 -11.25 11.06 13.96
CA ASP A 26 -12.42 11.58 13.27
C ASP A 26 -13.03 10.47 12.40
N VAL A 27 -13.83 9.64 13.04
CA VAL A 27 -14.48 8.46 12.44
C VAL A 27 -15.36 8.86 11.25
N GLU A 28 -16.10 9.95 11.37
CA GLU A 28 -17.00 10.39 10.29
C GLU A 28 -16.25 10.91 9.07
N ALA A 29 -15.15 11.65 9.29
CA ALA A 29 -14.28 12.06 8.19
C ALA A 29 -13.62 10.83 7.52
N PHE A 30 -13.23 9.81 8.30
CA PHE A 30 -12.65 8.58 7.75
C PHE A 30 -13.67 7.78 6.92
N ARG A 31 -14.91 7.64 7.40
CA ARG A 31 -16.02 7.02 6.63
C ARG A 31 -16.26 7.76 5.32
N THR A 32 -16.34 9.08 5.39
CA THR A 32 -16.51 9.94 4.20
C THR A 32 -15.37 9.74 3.19
N LEU A 33 -14.14 9.66 3.68
CA LEU A 33 -12.97 9.39 2.85
C LEU A 33 -13.09 8.02 2.15
N CYS A 34 -13.42 6.97 2.88
CA CYS A 34 -13.61 5.63 2.30
C CYS A 34 -14.68 5.62 1.20
N LYS A 35 -15.86 6.20 1.47
CA LYS A 35 -16.95 6.31 0.49
C LYS A 35 -16.51 7.03 -0.78
N ARG A 36 -15.87 8.19 -0.62
CA ARG A 36 -15.36 8.99 -1.75
C ARG A 36 -14.37 8.18 -2.60
N GLN A 37 -13.49 7.40 -1.99
CA GLN A 37 -12.55 6.54 -2.71
C GLN A 37 -13.30 5.50 -3.55
N ILE A 38 -14.24 4.79 -2.95
CA ILE A 38 -15.03 3.75 -3.61
C ILE A 38 -15.84 4.33 -4.77
N GLU A 39 -16.56 5.44 -4.54
CA GLU A 39 -17.35 6.14 -5.55
C GLU A 39 -16.49 6.65 -6.72
N SER A 40 -15.23 6.96 -6.46
CA SER A 40 -14.26 7.37 -7.48
C SER A 40 -13.67 6.20 -8.27
N GLY A 41 -14.02 4.97 -7.92
CA GLY A 41 -13.62 3.76 -8.65
C GLY A 41 -12.23 3.24 -8.32
N VAL A 42 -11.67 3.52 -7.13
CA VAL A 42 -10.42 2.87 -6.72
C VAL A 42 -10.63 1.37 -6.56
N GLN A 43 -9.58 0.59 -6.83
CA GLN A 43 -9.65 -0.87 -6.81
C GLN A 43 -9.42 -1.46 -5.41
N GLY A 44 -9.09 -0.63 -4.41
CA GLY A 44 -9.01 -1.09 -3.03
C GLY A 44 -8.63 0.00 -2.03
N LEU A 45 -8.85 -0.30 -0.76
CA LEU A 45 -8.55 0.57 0.37
C LEU A 45 -7.38 0.00 1.17
N VAL A 46 -6.46 0.87 1.58
CA VAL A 46 -5.30 0.48 2.41
C VAL A 46 -5.28 1.33 3.68
N PRO A 47 -6.11 1.00 4.69
CA PRO A 47 -6.08 1.64 6.00
C PRO A 47 -4.82 1.26 6.77
N CYS A 48 -4.45 2.08 7.73
CA CYS A 48 -3.37 1.80 8.68
C CYS A 48 -2.02 1.46 8.04
N GLY A 49 -1.74 1.99 6.84
CA GLY A 49 -0.40 1.99 6.25
C GLY A 49 0.46 3.13 6.86
N THR A 50 1.62 3.38 6.28
CA THR A 50 2.48 4.52 6.68
C THR A 50 1.74 5.86 6.58
N THR A 51 0.97 6.05 5.50
CA THR A 51 0.13 7.24 5.28
C THR A 51 -0.97 7.37 6.33
N GLY A 52 -1.43 6.26 6.90
CA GLY A 52 -2.40 6.21 8.00
C GLY A 52 -1.77 6.36 9.39
N GLU A 53 -0.49 6.71 9.49
CA GLU A 53 0.23 6.99 10.75
C GLU A 53 0.19 5.82 11.76
N THR A 54 0.16 4.59 11.28
CA THR A 54 0.03 3.36 12.09
C THR A 54 0.89 3.32 13.36
N PRO A 55 2.17 3.76 13.37
CA PRO A 55 2.99 3.66 14.58
C PRO A 55 2.51 4.51 15.76
N THR A 56 1.60 5.45 15.52
CA THR A 56 1.07 6.36 16.56
C THR A 56 -0.36 6.02 16.96
N LEU A 57 -0.99 5.05 16.31
CA LEU A 57 -2.33 4.56 16.66
C LEU A 57 -2.26 3.62 17.87
N THR A 58 -3.25 3.70 18.74
CA THR A 58 -3.53 2.63 19.71
C THR A 58 -4.08 1.40 19.00
N ASN A 59 -4.08 0.24 19.68
CA ASN A 59 -4.65 -0.98 19.10
C ASN A 59 -6.16 -0.84 18.81
N ASP A 60 -6.88 -0.12 19.64
CA ASP A 60 -8.32 0.08 19.50
C ASP A 60 -8.62 0.99 18.30
N GLU A 61 -7.89 2.10 18.14
CA GLU A 61 -7.98 2.98 16.95
C GLU A 61 -7.64 2.24 15.67
N TRP A 62 -6.56 1.42 15.70
CA TRP A 62 -6.17 0.61 14.56
C TRP A 62 -7.27 -0.38 14.15
N ALA A 63 -7.87 -1.07 15.13
CA ALA A 63 -8.95 -2.02 14.89
C ALA A 63 -10.22 -1.32 14.37
N GLU A 64 -10.57 -0.17 14.93
CA GLU A 64 -11.71 0.64 14.51
C GLU A 64 -11.57 1.10 13.06
N LEU A 65 -10.41 1.63 12.67
CA LEU A 65 -10.17 2.07 11.28
C LEU A 65 -10.27 0.93 10.27
N ILE A 66 -9.77 -0.27 10.60
CA ILE A 66 -9.90 -1.43 9.71
C ILE A 66 -11.36 -1.86 9.61
N SER A 67 -12.07 -1.95 10.74
CA SER A 67 -13.49 -2.31 10.76
C SER A 67 -14.31 -1.36 9.89
N ILE A 68 -14.10 -0.05 10.04
CA ILE A 68 -14.78 0.96 9.23
C ILE A 68 -14.47 0.79 7.74
N ALA A 69 -13.20 0.57 7.38
CA ALA A 69 -12.82 0.38 5.99
C ALA A 69 -13.48 -0.88 5.39
N VAL A 70 -13.59 -1.96 6.16
CA VAL A 70 -14.27 -3.21 5.74
C VAL A 70 -15.78 -2.99 5.60
N GLU A 71 -16.41 -2.31 6.56
CA GLU A 71 -17.83 -1.95 6.50
C GLU A 71 -18.17 -1.11 5.26
N GLU A 72 -17.40 -0.05 5.01
CA GLU A 72 -17.62 0.86 3.88
C GLU A 72 -17.30 0.19 2.54
N ALA A 73 -16.26 -0.65 2.50
CA ALA A 73 -15.95 -1.43 1.30
C ALA A 73 -17.09 -2.39 0.93
N ASN A 74 -17.75 -2.98 1.91
CA ASN A 74 -18.94 -3.85 1.76
C ASN A 74 -18.84 -4.83 0.58
N GLY A 75 -17.66 -5.39 0.36
CA GLY A 75 -17.37 -6.32 -0.74
C GLY A 75 -17.22 -5.68 -2.12
N HIS A 76 -17.38 -4.37 -2.28
CA HIS A 76 -17.17 -3.66 -3.56
C HIS A 76 -15.70 -3.62 -3.97
N CYS A 77 -14.80 -3.53 -3.01
CA CYS A 77 -13.36 -3.57 -3.25
C CYS A 77 -12.62 -4.20 -2.06
N PRO A 78 -11.42 -4.78 -2.27
CA PRO A 78 -10.62 -5.35 -1.19
C PRO A 78 -10.07 -4.28 -0.24
N VAL A 79 -9.98 -4.66 1.05
CA VAL A 79 -9.29 -3.92 2.10
C VAL A 79 -7.98 -4.63 2.43
N ILE A 80 -6.85 -3.90 2.28
CA ILE A 80 -5.50 -4.37 2.58
C ILE A 80 -5.03 -3.67 3.85
N ALA A 81 -5.13 -4.31 5.00
CA ALA A 81 -4.82 -3.72 6.29
C ALA A 81 -3.31 -3.57 6.53
N GLY A 82 -2.85 -2.42 6.98
CA GLY A 82 -1.46 -2.21 7.40
C GLY A 82 -1.17 -2.91 8.73
N CYS A 83 -0.40 -4.01 8.68
CA CYS A 83 -0.12 -4.90 9.82
C CYS A 83 1.35 -4.97 10.21
N GLY A 84 2.25 -4.60 9.29
CA GLY A 84 3.70 -4.80 9.45
C GLY A 84 4.31 -3.98 10.57
N THR A 85 5.14 -4.63 11.38
CA THR A 85 6.00 -4.01 12.40
C THR A 85 7.42 -4.58 12.31
N ASN A 86 8.34 -4.08 13.10
CA ASN A 86 9.69 -4.65 13.20
C ASN A 86 9.78 -5.88 14.13
N SER A 87 8.66 -6.33 14.70
CA SER A 87 8.54 -7.52 15.54
C SER A 87 7.70 -8.57 14.82
N THR A 88 8.26 -9.75 14.54
CA THR A 88 7.52 -10.85 13.93
C THR A 88 6.29 -11.25 14.74
N ARG A 89 6.41 -11.32 16.07
CA ARG A 89 5.30 -11.66 16.96
C ARG A 89 4.15 -10.65 16.85
N SER A 90 4.46 -9.36 16.89
CA SER A 90 3.45 -8.30 16.77
C SER A 90 2.81 -8.29 15.39
N THR A 91 3.61 -8.46 14.33
CA THR A 91 3.09 -8.54 12.96
C THR A 91 2.13 -9.72 12.78
N VAL A 92 2.48 -10.90 13.29
CA VAL A 92 1.59 -12.09 13.27
C VAL A 92 0.28 -11.82 14.01
N ALA A 93 0.35 -11.20 15.19
CA ALA A 93 -0.85 -10.83 15.96
C ALA A 93 -1.74 -9.84 15.21
N ASN A 94 -1.13 -8.79 14.61
CA ASN A 94 -1.87 -7.80 13.82
C ASN A 94 -2.52 -8.43 12.58
N VAL A 95 -1.82 -9.35 11.90
CA VAL A 95 -2.38 -10.05 10.73
C VAL A 95 -3.54 -10.95 11.13
N GLN A 96 -3.44 -11.63 12.27
CA GLN A 96 -4.56 -12.42 12.79
C GLN A 96 -5.76 -11.53 13.11
N GLN A 97 -5.56 -10.43 13.81
CA GLN A 97 -6.62 -9.48 14.13
C GLN A 97 -7.25 -8.87 12.87
N ALA A 98 -6.44 -8.47 11.87
CA ALA A 98 -6.96 -7.97 10.58
C ALA A 98 -7.83 -9.02 9.86
N LYS A 99 -7.43 -10.30 9.90
CA LYS A 99 -8.21 -11.42 9.38
C LYS A 99 -9.57 -11.54 10.09
N ASP A 100 -9.56 -11.46 11.42
CA ASP A 100 -10.76 -11.58 12.24
C ASP A 100 -11.71 -10.38 12.04
N LEU A 101 -11.18 -9.21 11.71
CA LEU A 101 -11.94 -8.01 11.34
C LEU A 101 -12.44 -8.02 9.88
N GLY A 102 -12.12 -9.03 9.09
CA GLY A 102 -12.63 -9.21 7.73
C GLY A 102 -11.79 -8.52 6.63
N ALA A 103 -10.56 -8.09 6.91
CA ALA A 103 -9.65 -7.61 5.87
C ALA A 103 -9.36 -8.72 4.84
N ASN A 104 -9.18 -8.33 3.57
CA ASN A 104 -8.93 -9.27 2.47
C ASN A 104 -7.44 -9.63 2.33
N ALA A 105 -6.55 -8.75 2.78
CA ALA A 105 -5.11 -8.97 2.78
C ALA A 105 -4.42 -8.10 3.84
N ALA A 106 -3.16 -8.44 4.16
CA ALA A 106 -2.30 -7.66 5.04
C ALA A 106 -1.19 -6.97 4.24
N LEU A 107 -0.97 -5.66 4.45
CA LEU A 107 0.23 -4.96 4.00
C LEU A 107 1.30 -5.08 5.09
N VAL A 108 2.43 -5.70 4.74
CA VAL A 108 3.50 -5.99 5.70
C VAL A 108 4.79 -5.30 5.27
N VAL A 109 5.10 -4.18 5.91
CA VAL A 109 6.38 -3.50 5.75
C VAL A 109 7.50 -4.37 6.31
N PHE A 110 8.64 -4.47 5.60
CA PHE A 110 9.80 -5.18 6.13
C PHE A 110 10.27 -4.57 7.46
N PRO A 111 10.80 -5.41 8.38
CA PRO A 111 11.24 -4.93 9.68
C PRO A 111 12.22 -3.75 9.57
N TYR A 112 11.81 -2.63 10.14
CA TYR A 112 12.58 -1.39 10.21
C TYR A 112 13.42 -1.35 11.49
N TYR A 113 14.47 -0.53 11.51
CA TYR A 113 15.35 -0.31 12.65
C TYR A 113 16.30 -1.50 12.95
N ASN A 114 15.77 -2.70 13.20
CA ASN A 114 16.51 -3.91 13.58
C ASN A 114 17.16 -4.66 12.40
N LYS A 115 16.85 -4.30 11.14
CA LYS A 115 17.52 -4.70 9.90
C LYS A 115 17.91 -6.19 9.85
N PRO A 116 16.95 -7.12 9.75
CA PRO A 116 17.25 -8.55 9.71
C PRO A 116 18.17 -8.90 8.52
N ASN A 117 18.91 -10.00 8.66
CA ASN A 117 19.61 -10.62 7.54
C ASN A 117 18.63 -11.35 6.59
N PRO A 118 19.06 -11.84 5.41
CA PRO A 118 18.16 -12.50 4.45
C PRO A 118 17.37 -13.67 5.03
N SER A 119 17.99 -14.52 5.86
CA SER A 119 17.30 -15.64 6.51
C SER A 119 16.26 -15.18 7.54
N GLY A 120 16.52 -14.08 8.24
CA GLY A 120 15.59 -13.45 9.17
C GLY A 120 14.37 -12.87 8.44
N HIS A 121 14.55 -12.21 7.29
CA HIS A 121 13.46 -11.77 6.44
C HIS A 121 12.59 -12.95 5.97
N LEU A 122 13.22 -14.04 5.52
CA LEU A 122 12.48 -15.22 5.07
C LEU A 122 11.69 -15.86 6.20
N ALA A 123 12.29 -16.00 7.40
CA ALA A 123 11.62 -16.53 8.57
C ALA A 123 10.42 -15.64 9.00
N HIS A 124 10.59 -14.31 8.97
CA HIS A 124 9.54 -13.34 9.25
C HIS A 124 8.36 -13.50 8.28
N VAL A 125 8.62 -13.48 6.97
CA VAL A 125 7.55 -13.60 5.96
C VAL A 125 6.81 -14.93 6.07
N LYS A 126 7.53 -16.06 6.27
CA LYS A 126 6.89 -17.37 6.48
C LYS A 126 6.00 -17.40 7.70
N ALA A 127 6.45 -16.83 8.83
CA ALA A 127 5.66 -16.76 10.05
C ALA A 127 4.39 -15.90 9.87
N VAL A 128 4.48 -14.80 9.13
CA VAL A 128 3.34 -13.94 8.82
C VAL A 128 2.34 -14.66 7.90
N CYS A 129 2.81 -15.27 6.83
CA CYS A 129 1.96 -15.99 5.88
C CYS A 129 1.26 -17.22 6.52
N SER A 130 1.85 -17.83 7.55
CA SER A 130 1.23 -18.97 8.25
C SER A 130 -0.10 -18.67 8.95
N VAL A 131 -0.45 -17.39 9.13
CA VAL A 131 -1.77 -16.95 9.63
C VAL A 131 -2.88 -17.26 8.62
N GLY A 132 -2.55 -17.36 7.33
CA GLY A 132 -3.50 -17.69 6.27
C GLY A 132 -4.38 -16.50 5.82
N LEU A 133 -3.98 -15.25 6.11
CA LEU A 133 -4.46 -14.06 5.41
C LEU A 133 -3.47 -13.75 4.28
N PRO A 134 -3.93 -13.47 3.03
CA PRO A 134 -3.04 -13.07 1.95
C PRO A 134 -2.15 -11.87 2.31
N VAL A 135 -0.88 -11.89 1.87
CA VAL A 135 0.11 -10.87 2.26
C VAL A 135 0.61 -10.08 1.05
N VAL A 136 0.61 -8.77 1.19
CA VAL A 136 1.34 -7.84 0.32
C VAL A 136 2.59 -7.38 1.06
N LEU A 137 3.76 -7.75 0.57
CA LEU A 137 5.03 -7.30 1.14
C LEU A 137 5.27 -5.83 0.79
N TYR A 138 5.94 -5.08 1.68
CA TYR A 138 6.19 -3.66 1.44
C TYR A 138 7.66 -3.31 1.61
N HIS A 139 8.30 -2.95 0.48
CA HIS A 139 9.70 -2.54 0.37
C HIS A 139 9.81 -1.02 0.28
N VAL A 140 10.36 -0.39 1.33
CA VAL A 140 10.53 1.06 1.44
C VAL A 140 11.82 1.40 2.19
N PRO A 141 12.97 1.32 1.53
CA PRO A 141 14.29 1.51 2.16
C PRO A 141 14.46 2.82 2.92
N GLY A 142 13.85 3.90 2.44
CA GLY A 142 13.88 5.21 3.10
C GLY A 142 13.27 5.20 4.51
N ARG A 143 12.40 4.23 4.83
CA ARG A 143 11.80 4.08 6.16
C ARG A 143 12.34 2.89 6.92
N THR A 144 12.67 1.79 6.24
CA THR A 144 13.20 0.60 6.89
C THR A 144 14.69 0.70 7.20
N GLY A 145 15.40 1.59 6.51
CA GLY A 145 16.87 1.73 6.61
C GLY A 145 17.62 0.57 5.97
N GLN A 146 16.94 -0.27 5.17
CA GLN A 146 17.55 -1.42 4.50
C GLN A 146 16.98 -1.58 3.08
N ARG A 147 17.87 -1.56 2.07
CA ARG A 147 17.53 -1.87 0.69
C ARG A 147 17.77 -3.36 0.45
N LEU A 148 16.71 -4.07 0.05
CA LEU A 148 16.81 -5.49 -0.32
C LEU A 148 17.16 -5.62 -1.80
N SER A 149 17.92 -6.67 -2.15
CA SER A 149 18.22 -6.96 -3.54
C SER A 149 17.01 -7.57 -4.26
N ALA A 150 17.00 -7.49 -5.59
CA ALA A 150 15.94 -8.09 -6.40
C ALA A 150 15.82 -9.60 -6.18
N GLU A 151 16.96 -10.30 -6.00
CA GLU A 151 16.99 -11.75 -5.72
C GLU A 151 16.33 -12.09 -4.38
N LEU A 152 16.58 -11.26 -3.36
CA LEU A 152 15.94 -11.47 -2.05
C LEU A 152 14.44 -11.17 -2.13
N LEU A 153 14.05 -10.07 -2.79
CA LEU A 153 12.64 -9.73 -3.01
C LEU A 153 11.91 -10.84 -3.79
N GLU A 154 12.52 -11.37 -4.84
CA GLU A 154 11.98 -12.53 -5.57
C GLU A 154 11.78 -13.73 -4.65
N THR A 155 12.80 -14.10 -3.85
CA THR A 155 12.74 -15.22 -2.90
C THR A 155 11.57 -15.04 -1.91
N LEU A 156 11.40 -13.83 -1.39
CA LEU A 156 10.33 -13.51 -0.43
C LEU A 156 8.96 -13.51 -1.08
N CYS A 157 8.86 -13.02 -2.32
CA CYS A 157 7.60 -13.04 -3.09
C CYS A 157 7.14 -14.46 -3.47
N ARG A 158 8.05 -15.43 -3.56
CA ARG A 158 7.71 -16.85 -3.83
C ARG A 158 7.27 -17.63 -2.59
N VAL A 159 7.22 -17.02 -1.41
CA VAL A 159 6.65 -17.65 -0.21
C VAL A 159 5.14 -17.79 -0.39
N GLU A 160 4.62 -18.99 -0.13
CA GLU A 160 3.19 -19.28 -0.18
C GLU A 160 2.40 -18.32 0.75
N GLY A 161 1.31 -17.75 0.22
CA GLY A 161 0.53 -16.72 0.91
C GLY A 161 0.91 -15.28 0.54
N VAL A 162 2.04 -15.05 -0.14
CA VAL A 162 2.37 -13.74 -0.70
C VAL A 162 1.63 -13.56 -2.03
N ILE A 163 0.80 -12.52 -2.11
CA ILE A 163 0.01 -12.19 -3.30
C ILE A 163 0.46 -10.91 -3.99
N GLY A 164 1.32 -10.12 -3.37
CA GLY A 164 1.80 -8.87 -3.95
C GLY A 164 3.06 -8.32 -3.29
N LEU A 165 3.70 -7.42 -4.00
CA LEU A 165 4.82 -6.61 -3.53
C LEU A 165 4.51 -5.14 -3.82
N LYS A 166 4.43 -4.31 -2.77
CA LYS A 166 4.50 -2.86 -2.87
C LYS A 166 5.97 -2.44 -2.89
N GLU A 167 6.44 -2.01 -4.05
CA GLU A 167 7.80 -1.51 -4.25
C GLU A 167 7.78 0.02 -4.25
N ALA A 168 8.48 0.64 -3.30
CA ALA A 168 8.42 2.09 -3.05
C ALA A 168 9.80 2.76 -3.05
N THR A 169 10.73 2.27 -3.85
CA THR A 169 12.03 2.92 -4.01
C THR A 169 12.01 4.05 -5.05
N GLY A 170 11.05 4.04 -5.98
CA GLY A 170 11.08 4.88 -7.18
C GLY A 170 12.15 4.46 -8.19
N ASP A 171 12.86 3.34 -7.96
CA ASP A 171 13.89 2.83 -8.86
C ASP A 171 13.27 2.00 -10.00
N VAL A 172 13.16 2.64 -11.17
CA VAL A 172 12.59 2.01 -12.36
C VAL A 172 13.40 0.77 -12.78
N ALA A 173 14.73 0.80 -12.64
CA ALA A 173 15.56 -0.34 -13.03
C ALA A 173 15.29 -1.56 -12.14
N LEU A 174 15.15 -1.37 -10.83
CA LEU A 174 14.72 -2.43 -9.90
C LEU A 174 13.32 -2.94 -10.27
N GLY A 175 12.39 -2.03 -10.58
CA GLY A 175 11.04 -2.41 -11.00
C GLY A 175 11.02 -3.29 -12.24
N LEU A 176 11.79 -2.96 -13.26
CA LEU A 176 11.91 -3.76 -14.50
C LEU A 176 12.54 -5.14 -14.24
N ASP A 177 13.56 -5.22 -13.39
CA ASP A 177 14.17 -6.50 -12.99
C ASP A 177 13.15 -7.39 -12.25
N LEU A 178 12.35 -6.82 -11.34
CA LEU A 178 11.27 -7.53 -10.64
C LEU A 178 10.18 -8.02 -11.60
N CYS A 179 9.80 -7.25 -12.63
CA CYS A 179 8.87 -7.70 -13.66
C CYS A 179 9.37 -8.97 -14.35
N ASN A 180 10.65 -9.02 -14.70
CA ASN A 180 11.26 -10.20 -15.33
C ASN A 180 11.30 -11.40 -14.37
N ARG A 181 11.77 -11.20 -13.14
CA ARG A 181 11.95 -12.27 -12.14
C ARG A 181 10.65 -12.90 -11.67
N LEU A 182 9.56 -12.14 -11.63
CA LEU A 182 8.25 -12.59 -11.15
C LEU A 182 7.22 -12.82 -12.27
N SER A 183 7.68 -12.84 -13.53
CA SER A 183 6.82 -13.00 -14.72
C SER A 183 6.06 -14.32 -14.76
N ASP A 184 6.60 -15.37 -14.12
CA ASP A 184 6.02 -16.70 -14.00
C ASP A 184 5.15 -16.89 -12.75
N THR A 185 4.90 -15.84 -11.97
CA THR A 185 4.13 -15.88 -10.72
C THR A 185 2.78 -15.18 -10.84
N THR A 186 1.91 -15.40 -9.86
CA THR A 186 0.64 -14.66 -9.67
C THR A 186 0.79 -13.46 -8.73
N VAL A 187 2.01 -13.16 -8.26
CA VAL A 187 2.28 -12.03 -7.38
C VAL A 187 2.08 -10.72 -8.14
N SER A 188 1.24 -9.85 -7.60
CA SER A 188 1.01 -8.52 -8.16
C SER A 188 2.14 -7.56 -7.79
N LEU A 189 2.69 -6.86 -8.77
CA LEU A 189 3.65 -5.79 -8.54
C LEU A 189 2.92 -4.45 -8.46
N LEU A 190 2.97 -3.81 -7.30
CA LEU A 190 2.33 -2.53 -7.03
C LEU A 190 3.40 -1.48 -6.73
N SER A 191 3.37 -0.37 -7.46
CA SER A 191 4.22 0.77 -7.10
C SER A 191 3.77 1.38 -5.78
N GLY A 192 4.71 1.78 -4.95
CA GLY A 192 4.46 2.60 -3.76
C GLY A 192 4.94 4.03 -3.92
N ASP A 193 5.26 4.43 -5.15
CA ASP A 193 5.80 5.74 -5.50
C ASP A 193 4.95 6.42 -6.59
N ASP A 194 4.33 7.55 -6.22
CA ASP A 194 3.43 8.30 -7.10
C ASP A 194 4.15 9.03 -8.24
N PHE A 195 5.48 9.19 -8.20
CA PHE A 195 6.25 9.77 -9.31
C PHE A 195 6.47 8.81 -10.47
N THR A 196 6.62 7.51 -10.17
CA THR A 196 7.10 6.52 -11.16
C THR A 196 6.07 5.46 -11.52
N PHE A 197 4.94 5.36 -10.80
CA PHE A 197 3.99 4.26 -10.97
C PHE A 197 3.50 4.09 -12.40
N ALA A 198 3.15 5.19 -13.08
CA ALA A 198 2.63 5.11 -14.44
C ALA A 198 3.67 4.54 -15.41
N THR A 199 4.94 4.94 -15.26
CA THR A 199 6.05 4.37 -16.05
C THR A 199 6.21 2.88 -15.77
N LEU A 200 6.18 2.46 -14.50
CA LEU A 200 6.28 1.05 -14.13
C LEU A 200 5.10 0.23 -14.64
N MET A 201 3.88 0.79 -14.63
CA MET A 201 2.69 0.11 -15.13
C MET A 201 2.72 -0.10 -16.65
N THR A 202 3.29 0.81 -17.44
CA THR A 202 3.51 0.59 -18.88
C THR A 202 4.50 -0.53 -19.16
N HIS A 203 5.24 -0.99 -18.15
CA HIS A 203 6.28 -2.02 -18.28
C HIS A 203 6.00 -3.29 -17.47
N GLY A 204 4.79 -3.46 -16.94
CA GLY A 204 4.37 -4.72 -16.33
C GLY A 204 4.02 -4.69 -14.85
N PHE A 205 4.05 -3.53 -14.19
CA PHE A 205 3.42 -3.39 -12.88
C PHE A 205 1.90 -3.45 -13.03
N ASP A 206 1.26 -4.02 -12.02
CA ASP A 206 -0.18 -4.26 -12.03
C ASP A 206 -0.98 -3.07 -11.47
N GLY A 207 -0.34 -2.21 -10.68
CA GLY A 207 -1.03 -1.09 -10.06
C GLY A 207 -0.13 -0.24 -9.16
N VAL A 208 -0.81 0.54 -8.32
CA VAL A 208 -0.18 1.45 -7.36
C VAL A 208 -0.92 1.44 -6.03
N ILE A 209 -0.18 1.48 -4.92
CA ILE A 209 -0.70 1.86 -3.61
C ILE A 209 -0.31 3.33 -3.38
N SER A 210 -1.23 4.23 -3.69
CA SER A 210 -1.01 5.65 -3.94
C SER A 210 -1.33 6.53 -2.72
N VAL A 211 -0.61 7.62 -2.56
CA VAL A 211 -0.93 8.74 -1.66
C VAL A 211 -1.76 9.80 -2.40
N VAL A 212 -1.41 10.09 -3.67
CA VAL A 212 -2.10 11.11 -4.47
C VAL A 212 -3.58 10.79 -4.70
N SER A 213 -3.95 9.52 -4.62
CA SER A 213 -5.35 9.09 -4.67
C SER A 213 -6.21 9.58 -3.48
N ASN A 214 -5.61 10.00 -2.34
CA ASN A 214 -6.41 10.61 -1.27
C ASN A 214 -7.10 11.91 -1.74
N PRO A 215 -6.41 12.94 -2.24
CA PRO A 215 -7.05 14.16 -2.75
C PRO A 215 -7.65 14.01 -4.16
N ALA A 216 -7.10 13.17 -5.01
CA ALA A 216 -7.44 13.08 -6.43
C ALA A 216 -7.72 11.62 -6.90
N PRO A 217 -8.71 10.91 -6.29
CA PRO A 217 -8.90 9.48 -6.58
C PRO A 217 -9.30 9.21 -8.04
N ALA A 218 -10.29 9.89 -8.57
CA ALA A 218 -10.77 9.66 -9.94
C ALA A 218 -9.69 9.93 -11.00
N GLN A 219 -8.90 10.98 -10.81
CA GLN A 219 -7.79 11.31 -11.72
C GLN A 219 -6.67 10.27 -11.64
N THR A 220 -6.38 9.75 -10.44
CA THR A 220 -5.38 8.68 -10.26
C THR A 220 -5.84 7.38 -10.90
N VAL A 221 -7.13 7.05 -10.78
CA VAL A 221 -7.74 5.89 -11.45
C VAL A 221 -7.63 6.03 -12.98
N ALA A 222 -7.96 7.20 -13.54
CA ALA A 222 -7.84 7.45 -14.96
C ALA A 222 -6.37 7.33 -15.43
N TRP A 223 -5.42 7.90 -14.68
CA TRP A 223 -4.00 7.79 -15.00
C TRP A 223 -3.50 6.33 -14.98
N SER A 224 -3.89 5.57 -13.96
CA SER A 224 -3.59 4.13 -13.86
C SER A 224 -4.19 3.33 -15.02
N HIS A 225 -5.43 3.60 -15.39
CA HIS A 225 -6.12 2.95 -16.51
C HIS A 225 -5.38 3.20 -17.84
N ASP A 226 -4.99 4.45 -18.10
CA ASP A 226 -4.27 4.78 -19.32
C ASP A 226 -2.85 4.22 -19.34
N ALA A 227 -2.20 4.10 -18.15
CA ALA A 227 -0.90 3.43 -18.05
C ALA A 227 -0.99 1.93 -18.38
N ILE A 228 -1.98 1.22 -17.86
CA ILE A 228 -2.21 -0.21 -18.17
C ILE A 228 -2.47 -0.42 -19.68
N ASN A 229 -3.15 0.52 -20.31
CA ASN A 229 -3.53 0.42 -21.73
C ASN A 229 -2.50 1.05 -22.68
N ASN A 230 -1.35 1.52 -22.17
CA ASN A 230 -0.30 2.20 -22.92
C ASN A 230 -0.80 3.40 -23.76
N ASN A 231 -1.76 4.16 -23.22
CA ASN A 231 -2.29 5.37 -23.86
C ASN A 231 -1.35 6.56 -23.63
N HIS A 232 -0.25 6.61 -24.38
CA HIS A 232 0.83 7.57 -24.18
C HIS A 232 0.41 9.03 -24.28
N GLU A 233 -0.59 9.35 -25.11
CA GLU A 233 -1.13 10.71 -25.23
C GLU A 233 -1.74 11.16 -23.90
N GLN A 234 -2.64 10.36 -23.34
CA GLN A 234 -3.30 10.67 -22.07
C GLN A 234 -2.34 10.62 -20.88
N LEU A 235 -1.33 9.75 -20.90
CA LEU A 235 -0.30 9.73 -19.84
C LEU A 235 0.44 11.07 -19.73
N THR A 236 0.67 11.76 -20.85
CA THR A 236 1.28 13.10 -20.83
C THR A 236 0.35 14.14 -20.20
N VAL A 237 -0.95 14.05 -20.48
CA VAL A 237 -1.97 14.94 -19.88
C VAL A 237 -2.06 14.69 -18.37
N HIS A 238 -2.24 13.45 -17.93
CA HIS A 238 -2.33 13.10 -16.51
C HIS A 238 -1.09 13.53 -15.73
N ARG A 239 0.11 13.27 -16.28
CA ARG A 239 1.35 13.70 -15.68
C ARG A 239 1.39 15.22 -15.49
N SER A 240 1.04 16.00 -16.50
CA SER A 240 1.05 17.46 -16.39
C SER A 240 0.07 18.00 -15.36
N GLN A 241 -1.03 17.32 -15.14
CA GLN A 241 -2.06 17.72 -14.16
C GLN A 241 -1.74 17.29 -12.73
N LEU A 242 -1.23 16.06 -12.55
CA LEU A 242 -1.06 15.45 -11.23
C LEU A 242 0.35 15.58 -10.67
N LEU A 243 1.40 15.74 -11.51
CA LEU A 243 2.76 15.87 -11.00
C LEU A 243 2.93 17.01 -10.00
N PRO A 244 2.37 18.23 -10.20
CA PRO A 244 2.44 19.28 -9.19
C PRO A 244 1.78 18.90 -7.85
N VAL A 245 0.70 18.11 -7.89
CA VAL A 245 0.04 17.59 -6.67
C VAL A 245 0.94 16.57 -5.98
N VAL A 246 1.56 15.66 -6.74
CA VAL A 246 2.53 14.69 -6.20
C VAL A 246 3.71 15.42 -5.56
N GLU A 247 4.30 16.41 -6.24
CA GLU A 247 5.39 17.23 -5.70
C GLU A 247 5.01 17.92 -4.39
N PHE A 248 3.81 18.52 -4.33
CA PHE A 248 3.29 19.11 -3.10
C PHE A 248 3.17 18.07 -1.97
N LEU A 249 2.59 16.91 -2.23
CA LEU A 249 2.36 15.87 -1.23
C LEU A 249 3.65 15.27 -0.66
N PHE A 250 4.74 15.33 -1.40
CA PHE A 250 6.03 14.76 -1.00
C PHE A 250 7.12 15.81 -0.67
N GLN A 251 6.77 17.11 -0.65
CA GLN A 251 7.71 18.16 -0.21
C GLN A 251 8.13 18.03 1.27
N HIS A 252 7.31 17.38 2.07
CA HIS A 252 7.59 16.97 3.44
C HIS A 252 7.26 15.50 3.63
N SER A 253 7.62 14.95 4.80
CA SER A 253 7.31 13.55 5.11
C SER A 253 5.81 13.27 5.00
N ASN A 254 5.44 12.30 4.15
CA ASN A 254 4.07 11.78 4.08
C ASN A 254 3.66 11.19 5.45
N PRO A 255 2.46 11.54 6.01
CA PRO A 255 1.32 12.17 5.32
C PRO A 255 1.15 13.69 5.56
N LEU A 256 2.11 14.40 6.11
CA LEU A 256 1.91 15.79 6.56
C LEU A 256 1.25 16.70 5.50
N PRO A 257 1.74 16.81 4.25
CA PRO A 257 1.08 17.68 3.27
C PRO A 257 -0.29 17.17 2.80
N CYS A 258 -0.54 15.87 2.90
CA CYS A 258 -1.83 15.30 2.52
C CYS A 258 -2.95 15.64 3.51
N LYS A 259 -2.59 15.98 4.75
CA LYS A 259 -3.53 16.32 5.84
C LYS A 259 -3.64 17.83 6.08
N ALA A 260 -2.77 18.65 5.46
CA ALA A 260 -2.80 20.10 5.53
C ALA A 260 -3.81 20.68 4.54
#